data_f7a4927b7e6c79bb12df0cb2cd909bf7
#
_entry.id   f7a4927b7e6c79bb12df0cb2cd909bf7
#
_cell.length_a   1.000
_cell.length_b   1.000
_cell.length_c   1.000
_cell.angle_alpha   90.00
_cell.angle_beta   90.00
_cell.angle_gamma   90.00
#
_symmetry.space_group_name_H-M   'P 1'
#
loop_
_entity.id
_entity.type
_entity.pdbx_description
1 polymer ?
#
loop_
_entity_poly.entity_id
_entity_poly.type
_entity_poly.pdbx_seq_one_letter_code
_entity_poly.pdbx_strand_id
1 'polypeptide(L)'
;MAIHEHHIPVSRTARYCTAGDTGLALREVWFVCHGYAQLASRFIRHFEPVAGAHRLIVAPEALSRFYVERPGQPHSHVPVGASWMTREDRLSEIDDYVEYLDAVHAEIFREVSRAGVSVLVLGFSQGVATAARWLSRGA
;
A
#
# COMPACT_ATOMS: atom_id res chain seq x y z
N MET A 1 16.16 -3.14 37.81
CA MET A 1 15.44 -2.07 37.09
C MET A 1 14.50 -2.71 36.11
N ALA A 2 13.23 -2.34 36.13
CA ALA A 2 12.24 -2.82 35.16
C ALA A 2 12.20 -1.90 33.95
N ILE A 3 12.03 -2.49 32.77
CA ILE A 3 11.88 -1.75 31.52
C ILE A 3 10.41 -1.90 31.09
N HIS A 4 9.79 -0.80 30.73
CA HIS A 4 8.41 -0.78 30.30
C HIS A 4 8.32 -0.28 28.87
N GLU A 5 7.59 -1.00 28.03
CA GLU A 5 7.32 -0.59 26.65
C GLU A 5 6.01 0.20 26.61
N HIS A 6 6.00 1.26 25.87
CA HIS A 6 4.83 2.13 25.71
C HIS A 6 4.54 2.35 24.22
N HIS A 7 3.26 2.54 23.89
CA HIS A 7 2.83 2.86 22.55
C HIS A 7 2.22 4.25 22.53
N ILE A 8 2.54 5.02 21.50
CA ILE A 8 1.94 6.34 21.27
C ILE A 8 1.66 6.50 19.77
N PRO A 9 0.43 6.79 19.38
CA PRO A 9 0.10 7.08 17.99
C PRO A 9 0.77 8.37 17.54
N VAL A 10 1.28 8.36 16.32
CA VAL A 10 1.87 9.55 15.69
C VAL A 10 1.33 9.67 14.28
N SER A 11 1.30 10.91 13.75
CA SER A 11 0.99 11.14 12.35
C SER A 11 2.22 10.94 11.49
N ARG A 12 2.03 10.36 10.31
CA ARG A 12 3.09 10.29 9.31
C ARG A 12 2.50 10.42 7.93
N THR A 13 3.31 10.96 7.02
CA THR A 13 2.93 11.08 5.62
C THR A 13 3.27 9.79 4.90
N ALA A 14 2.27 9.21 4.27
CA ALA A 14 2.43 8.06 3.40
C ALA A 14 2.30 8.48 1.94
N ARG A 15 2.72 7.63 1.02
CA ARG A 15 2.58 7.89 -0.41
C ARG A 15 1.93 6.70 -1.12
N TYR A 16 1.22 7.00 -2.18
CA TYR A 16 0.66 5.99 -3.07
C TYR A 16 0.79 6.46 -4.51
N CYS A 17 0.82 5.52 -5.43
CA CYS A 17 0.89 5.80 -6.86
C CYS A 17 -0.43 5.44 -7.53
N THR A 18 -0.77 6.14 -8.60
CA THR A 18 -1.92 5.79 -9.43
C THR A 18 -1.53 5.70 -10.89
N ALA A 19 -2.25 4.87 -11.63
CA ALA A 19 -2.14 4.77 -13.08
C ALA A 19 -3.54 4.58 -13.67
N GLY A 20 -3.84 5.32 -14.72
CA GLY A 20 -5.16 5.35 -15.34
C GLY A 20 -5.88 6.66 -15.07
N ASP A 21 -7.12 6.74 -15.53
CA ASP A 21 -7.92 7.96 -15.46
C ASP A 21 -8.96 7.90 -14.35
N THR A 22 -9.45 9.08 -13.96
CA THR A 22 -10.51 9.24 -12.96
C THR A 22 -11.81 9.76 -13.58
N GLY A 23 -11.92 9.74 -14.91
CA GLY A 23 -13.05 10.31 -15.63
C GLY A 23 -14.33 9.47 -15.57
N LEU A 24 -15.35 9.96 -16.30
CA LEU A 24 -16.68 9.35 -16.31
C LEU A 24 -16.72 7.94 -16.92
N ALA A 25 -15.73 7.58 -17.72
CA ALA A 25 -15.64 6.25 -18.33
C ALA A 25 -15.14 5.16 -17.35
N LEU A 26 -14.73 5.55 -16.16
CA LEU A 26 -14.19 4.62 -15.16
C LEU A 26 -15.22 3.58 -14.77
N ARG A 27 -14.80 2.31 -14.73
CA ARG A 27 -15.62 1.16 -14.36
C ARG A 27 -15.03 0.35 -13.21
N GLU A 28 -13.71 0.39 -13.04
CA GLU A 28 -13.02 -0.38 -12.03
C GLU A 28 -11.94 0.44 -11.36
N VAL A 29 -11.78 0.24 -10.06
CA VAL A 29 -10.63 0.72 -9.29
C VAL A 29 -9.97 -0.48 -8.66
N TRP A 30 -8.68 -0.67 -8.94
CA TRP A 30 -7.89 -1.75 -8.39
C TRP A 30 -6.92 -1.22 -7.36
N PHE A 31 -7.06 -1.66 -6.12
CA PHE A 31 -6.07 -1.41 -5.07
C PHE A 31 -5.09 -2.57 -5.07
N VAL A 32 -3.82 -2.28 -5.35
CA VAL A 32 -2.79 -3.31 -5.50
C VAL A 32 -1.72 -3.16 -4.42
N CYS A 33 -1.57 -4.19 -3.59
CA CYS A 33 -0.64 -4.18 -2.47
C CYS A 33 0.62 -4.94 -2.84
N HIS A 34 1.75 -4.24 -2.83
CA HIS A 34 3.06 -4.79 -3.20
C HIS A 34 3.57 -5.81 -2.17
N GLY A 35 4.57 -6.58 -2.58
CA GLY A 35 5.24 -7.53 -1.72
C GLY A 35 6.34 -6.90 -0.86
N TYR A 36 6.94 -7.72 -0.01
CA TYR A 36 8.05 -7.32 0.85
C TYR A 36 9.21 -6.79 0.01
N ALA A 37 9.80 -5.69 0.45
CA ALA A 37 10.96 -5.06 -0.17
C ALA A 37 10.69 -4.44 -1.56
N GLN A 38 9.42 -4.28 -1.94
CA GLN A 38 9.06 -3.58 -3.16
C GLN A 38 8.69 -2.12 -2.85
N LEU A 39 8.66 -1.28 -3.88
CA LEU A 39 8.14 0.09 -3.81
C LEU A 39 6.92 0.21 -4.71
N ALA A 40 5.95 1.01 -4.29
CA ALA A 40 4.73 1.20 -5.06
C ALA A 40 5.00 1.72 -6.48
N SER A 41 5.96 2.63 -6.64
CA SER A 41 6.30 3.23 -7.93
C SER A 41 6.82 2.21 -8.96
N ARG A 42 7.45 1.13 -8.50
CA ARG A 42 7.92 0.05 -9.37
C ARG A 42 6.85 -1.02 -9.53
N PHE A 43 6.19 -1.36 -8.46
CA PHE A 43 5.15 -2.38 -8.48
C PHE A 43 4.01 -2.01 -9.43
N ILE A 44 3.57 -0.76 -9.42
CA ILE A 44 2.46 -0.31 -10.26
C ILE A 44 2.73 -0.49 -11.76
N ARG A 45 4.00 -0.49 -12.17
CA ARG A 45 4.37 -0.69 -13.58
C ARG A 45 3.90 -2.01 -14.16
N HIS A 46 3.76 -3.03 -13.33
CA HIS A 46 3.22 -4.33 -13.75
C HIS A 46 1.76 -4.21 -14.22
N PHE A 47 1.06 -3.16 -13.81
CA PHE A 47 -0.35 -2.95 -14.11
C PHE A 47 -0.58 -1.90 -15.22
N GLU A 48 0.48 -1.25 -15.69
CA GLU A 48 0.35 -0.26 -16.79
C GLU A 48 -0.41 -0.82 -18.00
N PRO A 49 -0.17 -2.06 -18.45
CA PRO A 49 -0.90 -2.60 -19.61
C PRO A 49 -2.41 -2.70 -19.45
N VAL A 50 -2.91 -2.73 -18.21
CA VAL A 50 -4.34 -2.86 -17.93
C VAL A 50 -4.96 -1.57 -17.39
N ALA A 51 -4.16 -0.55 -17.11
CA ALA A 51 -4.64 0.76 -16.67
C ALA A 51 -5.15 1.56 -17.89
N GLY A 52 -6.09 2.45 -17.66
CA GLY A 52 -6.62 3.29 -18.74
C GLY A 52 -7.89 4.02 -18.34
N ALA A 53 -8.70 4.38 -19.33
CA ALA A 53 -9.91 5.17 -19.12
C ALA A 53 -10.98 4.42 -18.30
N HIS A 54 -10.98 3.10 -18.35
CA HIS A 54 -11.97 2.26 -17.66
C HIS A 54 -11.48 1.68 -16.35
N ARG A 55 -10.18 1.76 -16.08
CA ARG A 55 -9.56 1.14 -14.89
C ARG A 55 -8.48 2.02 -14.30
N LEU A 56 -8.69 2.38 -13.06
CA LEU A 56 -7.71 3.11 -12.26
C LEU A 56 -6.99 2.10 -11.36
N ILE A 57 -5.66 2.12 -11.42
CA ILE A 57 -4.82 1.34 -10.52
C ILE A 57 -4.35 2.25 -9.40
N VAL A 58 -4.50 1.80 -8.16
CA VAL A 58 -4.04 2.52 -6.97
C VAL A 58 -3.08 1.60 -6.23
N ALA A 59 -1.83 2.01 -6.10
CA ALA A 59 -0.79 1.24 -5.43
C ALA A 59 -0.32 1.99 -4.17
N PRO A 60 -0.88 1.68 -3.00
CA PRO A 60 -0.37 2.22 -1.75
C PRO A 60 1.03 1.65 -1.45
N GLU A 61 1.92 2.48 -0.92
CA GLU A 61 3.21 2.01 -0.47
C GLU A 61 3.17 1.73 1.02
N ALA A 62 3.73 0.59 1.42
CA ALA A 62 3.82 0.21 2.82
C ALA A 62 4.56 1.27 3.65
N LEU A 63 4.21 1.37 4.92
CA LEU A 63 4.65 2.47 5.76
C LEU A 63 6.12 2.41 6.20
N SER A 64 6.75 1.24 6.17
CA SER A 64 8.12 1.06 6.66
C SER A 64 9.08 0.84 5.51
N ARG A 65 9.87 1.86 5.18
CA ARG A 65 10.93 1.76 4.17
C ARG A 65 12.24 1.40 4.82
N PHE A 66 13.05 0.64 4.08
CA PHE A 66 14.36 0.22 4.54
C PHE A 66 15.29 0.01 3.35
N TYR A 67 16.58 -0.01 3.62
CA TYR A 67 17.57 -0.34 2.61
C TYR A 67 17.61 -1.85 2.42
N VAL A 68 17.48 -2.29 1.17
CA VAL A 68 17.62 -3.71 0.82
C VAL A 68 19.11 -4.00 0.69
N GLU A 69 19.72 -4.50 1.75
CA GLU A 69 21.15 -4.69 1.82
C GLU A 69 21.66 -5.72 0.83
N ARG A 70 22.78 -5.40 0.18
CA ARG A 70 23.50 -6.29 -0.72
C ARG A 70 24.96 -6.27 -0.36
N PRO A 71 25.59 -7.44 -0.09
CA PRO A 71 27.00 -7.50 0.25
C PRO A 71 27.87 -6.79 -0.79
N GLY A 72 28.85 -6.00 -0.32
CA GLY A 72 29.84 -5.34 -1.18
C GLY A 72 29.34 -4.08 -1.90
N GLN A 73 28.09 -3.66 -1.72
CA GLN A 73 27.56 -2.45 -2.33
C GLN A 73 27.70 -1.25 -1.37
N PRO A 74 28.14 -0.08 -1.87
CA PRO A 74 28.06 1.15 -1.07
C PRO A 74 26.62 1.45 -0.68
N HIS A 75 26.40 1.97 0.54
CA HIS A 75 25.08 2.25 1.05
C HIS A 75 24.25 3.18 0.16
N SER A 76 24.91 4.15 -0.49
CA SER A 76 24.28 5.09 -1.42
C SER A 76 23.70 4.44 -2.67
N HIS A 77 24.13 3.22 -3.01
CA HIS A 77 23.65 2.47 -4.18
C HIS A 77 22.73 1.30 -3.81
N VAL A 78 22.46 1.13 -2.52
CA VAL A 78 21.58 0.05 -2.05
C VAL A 78 20.13 0.43 -2.33
N PRO A 79 19.36 -0.47 -2.98
CA PRO A 79 17.93 -0.20 -3.22
C PRO A 79 17.15 0.00 -1.93
N VAL A 80 16.07 0.74 -2.03
CA VAL A 80 15.10 0.89 -0.95
C VAL A 80 13.88 0.03 -1.27
N GLY A 81 13.36 -0.63 -0.26
CA GLY A 81 12.11 -1.36 -0.33
C GLY A 81 11.21 -0.97 0.84
N ALA A 82 9.97 -1.44 0.81
CA ALA A 82 9.02 -1.19 1.88
C ALA A 82 8.44 -2.50 2.40
N SER A 83 8.04 -2.50 3.66
CA SER A 83 7.41 -3.63 4.33
C SER A 83 6.10 -3.20 4.97
N TRP A 84 5.07 -4.04 4.80
CA TRP A 84 3.77 -3.82 5.44
C TRP A 84 3.83 -4.08 6.94
N MET A 85 4.59 -5.09 7.33
CA MET A 85 4.80 -5.42 8.73
C MET A 85 6.00 -6.34 8.90
N THR A 86 6.49 -6.40 10.13
CA THR A 86 7.36 -7.48 10.58
C THR A 86 6.66 -8.18 11.75
N ARG A 87 7.30 -9.19 12.32
CA ARG A 87 6.78 -9.82 13.54
C ARG A 87 6.91 -8.92 14.78
N GLU A 88 7.77 -7.90 14.70
CA GLU A 88 8.00 -6.96 15.77
C GLU A 88 6.84 -5.97 15.86
N ASP A 89 6.19 -5.91 17.01
CA ASP A 89 4.99 -5.12 17.25
C ASP A 89 3.90 -5.32 16.19
N ARG A 90 3.70 -6.58 15.83
CA ARG A 90 2.89 -7.02 14.69
C ARG A 90 1.47 -6.44 14.69
N LEU A 91 0.80 -6.43 15.84
CA LEU A 91 -0.60 -6.00 15.93
C LEU A 91 -0.74 -4.50 15.69
N SER A 92 0.18 -3.68 16.19
CA SER A 92 0.18 -2.24 15.91
C SER A 92 0.42 -1.97 14.44
N GLU A 93 1.33 -2.69 13.80
CA GLU A 93 1.60 -2.52 12.37
C GLU A 93 0.38 -2.88 11.52
N ILE A 94 -0.33 -3.94 11.86
CA ILE A 94 -1.55 -4.34 11.14
C ILE A 94 -2.64 -3.26 11.30
N ASP A 95 -2.87 -2.78 12.51
CA ASP A 95 -3.86 -1.74 12.76
C ASP A 95 -3.52 -0.47 11.98
N ASP A 96 -2.24 -0.09 11.94
CA ASP A 96 -1.78 1.10 11.24
C ASP A 96 -1.99 0.98 9.73
N TYR A 97 -1.65 -0.15 9.12
CA TYR A 97 -1.82 -0.24 7.67
C TYR A 97 -3.28 -0.43 7.25
N VAL A 98 -4.12 -1.04 8.07
CA VAL A 98 -5.55 -1.13 7.78
C VAL A 98 -6.17 0.28 7.80
N GLU A 99 -5.86 1.08 8.81
CA GLU A 99 -6.32 2.46 8.90
C GLU A 99 -5.80 3.30 7.72
N TYR A 100 -4.54 3.12 7.36
CA TYR A 100 -3.93 3.78 6.22
C TYR A 100 -4.64 3.42 4.91
N LEU A 101 -4.90 2.14 4.66
CA LEU A 101 -5.57 1.70 3.45
C LEU A 101 -7.01 2.21 3.37
N ASP A 102 -7.71 2.27 4.51
CA ASP A 102 -9.02 2.92 4.58
C ASP A 102 -8.94 4.41 4.18
N ALA A 103 -7.89 5.10 4.63
CA ALA A 103 -7.67 6.50 4.28
C ALA A 103 -7.40 6.69 2.78
N VAL A 104 -6.61 5.81 2.18
CA VAL A 104 -6.35 5.85 0.72
C VAL A 104 -7.66 5.61 -0.05
N HIS A 105 -8.42 4.62 0.35
CA HIS A 105 -9.72 4.32 -0.26
C HIS A 105 -10.64 5.54 -0.19
N ALA A 106 -10.76 6.17 0.97
CA ALA A 106 -11.58 7.36 1.15
C ALA A 106 -11.09 8.51 0.26
N GLU A 107 -9.79 8.72 0.15
CA GLU A 107 -9.22 9.78 -0.69
C GLU A 107 -9.54 9.56 -2.16
N ILE A 108 -9.42 8.34 -2.67
CA ILE A 108 -9.76 8.02 -4.06
C ILE A 108 -11.23 8.33 -4.34
N PHE A 109 -12.13 7.91 -3.46
CA PHE A 109 -13.57 8.09 -3.68
C PHE A 109 -14.11 9.46 -3.28
N ARG A 110 -13.26 10.38 -2.85
CA ARG A 110 -13.60 11.82 -2.81
C ARG A 110 -13.72 12.40 -4.20
N GLU A 111 -12.91 11.96 -5.15
CA GLU A 111 -12.86 12.48 -6.52
C GLU A 111 -13.62 11.59 -7.51
N VAL A 112 -13.65 10.29 -7.24
CA VAL A 112 -14.27 9.30 -8.11
C VAL A 112 -15.62 8.90 -7.52
N SER A 113 -16.68 8.93 -8.35
CA SER A 113 -17.99 8.44 -7.93
C SER A 113 -17.95 6.94 -7.73
N ARG A 114 -18.45 6.47 -6.59
CA ARG A 114 -18.53 5.03 -6.29
C ARG A 114 -19.59 4.32 -7.13
N ALA A 115 -20.59 5.07 -7.62
CA ALA A 115 -21.68 4.51 -8.40
C ALA A 115 -21.20 3.92 -9.73
N GLY A 116 -21.56 2.68 -10.01
CA GLY A 116 -21.19 1.98 -11.24
C GLY A 116 -19.72 1.60 -11.34
N VAL A 117 -18.98 1.67 -10.23
CA VAL A 117 -17.56 1.32 -10.18
C VAL A 117 -17.37 0.08 -9.32
N SER A 118 -16.72 -0.94 -9.87
CA SER A 118 -16.30 -2.12 -9.11
C SER A 118 -14.94 -1.88 -8.49
N VAL A 119 -14.77 -2.33 -7.25
CA VAL A 119 -13.51 -2.24 -6.52
C VAL A 119 -12.91 -3.63 -6.42
N LEU A 120 -11.65 -3.77 -6.84
CA LEU A 120 -10.89 -4.99 -6.70
C LEU A 120 -9.69 -4.73 -5.81
N VAL A 121 -9.35 -5.71 -5.00
CA VAL A 121 -8.14 -5.65 -4.16
C VAL A 121 -7.26 -6.82 -4.54
N LEU A 122 -6.00 -6.55 -4.82
CA LEU A 122 -5.02 -7.53 -5.24
C LEU A 122 -3.78 -7.41 -4.37
N GLY A 123 -3.21 -8.53 -3.98
CA GLY A 123 -1.95 -8.55 -3.23
C GLY A 123 -0.95 -9.48 -3.88
N PHE A 124 0.33 -9.15 -3.73
CA PHE A 124 1.44 -9.98 -4.16
C PHE A 124 2.33 -10.29 -2.96
N SER A 125 2.62 -11.58 -2.73
CA SER A 125 3.50 -12.03 -1.64
C SER A 125 3.02 -11.48 -0.28
N GLN A 126 3.82 -10.69 0.45
CA GLN A 126 3.40 -10.06 1.69
C GLN A 126 2.11 -9.24 1.53
N GLY A 127 1.91 -8.65 0.36
CA GLY A 127 0.71 -7.88 0.04
C GLY A 127 -0.57 -8.71 0.05
N VAL A 128 -0.49 -10.04 -0.11
CA VAL A 128 -1.67 -10.92 -0.04
C VAL A 128 -2.27 -10.89 1.36
N ALA A 129 -1.46 -11.06 2.38
CA ALA A 129 -1.93 -10.99 3.77
C ALA A 129 -2.45 -9.60 4.11
N THR A 130 -1.77 -8.56 3.63
CA THR A 130 -2.18 -7.17 3.80
C THR A 130 -3.56 -6.93 3.20
N ALA A 131 -3.77 -7.33 1.96
CA ALA A 131 -5.05 -7.20 1.26
C ALA A 131 -6.16 -7.97 1.98
N ALA A 132 -5.89 -9.21 2.38
CA ALA A 132 -6.85 -10.05 3.08
C ALA A 132 -7.28 -9.45 4.42
N ARG A 133 -6.33 -8.92 5.19
CA ARG A 133 -6.63 -8.29 6.48
C ARG A 133 -7.42 -7.00 6.28
N TRP A 134 -7.07 -6.22 5.27
CA TRP A 134 -7.82 -5.01 4.97
C TRP A 134 -9.27 -5.34 4.62
N LEU A 135 -9.51 -6.32 3.77
CA LEU A 135 -10.87 -6.73 3.39
C LEU A 135 -11.69 -7.23 4.59
N SER A 136 -11.05 -7.87 5.55
CA SER A 136 -11.74 -8.42 6.72
C SER A 136 -11.89 -7.45 7.88
N ARG A 137 -11.06 -6.42 7.99
CA ARG A 137 -10.97 -5.52 9.14
C ARG A 137 -11.19 -4.05 8.80
N GLY A 138 -11.10 -3.69 7.52
CA GLY A 138 -11.28 -2.31 7.08
C GLY A 138 -12.71 -1.82 7.20
N ALA A 139 -12.86 -0.52 7.21
CA ALA A 139 -14.16 0.14 7.26
C ALA A 139 -14.86 0.17 5.89
#